data_db9f122a0aa412a4453c3103fd578507
#
_entry.id   db9f122a0aa412a4453c3103fd578507
#
_cell.length_a   1.000
_cell.length_b   1.000
_cell.length_c   1.000
_cell.angle_alpha   90.00
_cell.angle_beta   90.00
_cell.angle_gamma   90.00
#
_symmetry.space_group_name_H-M   'P 1'
#
loop_
_entity.id
_entity.type
_entity.pdbx_description
1 polymer ?
#
loop_
_entity_poly.entity_id
_entity_poly.type
_entity_poly.pdbx_seq_one_letter_code
_entity_poly.pdbx_strand_id
1 'polypeptide(L)'
;MRRYLSLLLFIPLVSFGQDKFQPGNTNYNSVDRIAINDVIDAYGIYWDNNDLEAYLTLFSDDAIGVTYRPNDERVEVRIKNEYSIVAKERMNFFESNVMQRRKMMANKLFIELNENYAHLHQYMTLLTTNNNLKTEIVSSVFYIFKLKKINGVWKITYREVKKTDAKLDLQFK
;
A
#
# COMPACT_ATOMS: atom_id res chain seq x y z
N MET A 1 27.36 50.70 -42.15
CA MET A 1 27.25 50.22 -40.78
C MET A 1 25.92 49.45 -40.60
N ARG A 2 25.97 48.13 -40.58
CA ARG A 2 24.78 47.28 -40.31
C ARG A 2 24.65 47.05 -38.83
N ARG A 3 23.54 47.56 -38.24
CA ARG A 3 23.20 47.33 -36.83
C ARG A 3 22.48 45.97 -36.74
N TYR A 4 23.09 44.96 -36.10
CA TYR A 4 22.43 43.73 -35.74
C TYR A 4 21.60 43.97 -34.48
N LEU A 5 20.28 43.89 -34.62
CA LEU A 5 19.34 43.93 -33.51
C LEU A 5 19.28 42.50 -32.93
N SER A 6 19.95 42.24 -31.80
CA SER A 6 19.85 40.96 -31.12
C SER A 6 18.53 40.90 -30.36
N LEU A 7 17.59 40.09 -30.93
CA LEU A 7 16.32 39.78 -30.27
C LEU A 7 16.59 38.77 -29.15
N LEU A 8 16.65 39.26 -27.92
CA LEU A 8 16.68 38.40 -26.71
C LEU A 8 15.27 37.80 -26.54
N LEU A 9 15.09 36.53 -26.96
CA LEU A 9 13.92 35.73 -26.64
C LEU A 9 13.95 35.41 -25.14
N PHE A 10 13.19 36.14 -24.36
CA PHE A 10 12.83 35.77 -22.99
C PHE A 10 11.85 34.58 -23.08
N ILE A 11 12.36 33.37 -22.94
CA ILE A 11 11.52 32.19 -22.67
C ILE A 11 11.24 32.24 -21.16
N PRO A 12 10.00 32.48 -20.72
CA PRO A 12 9.68 32.35 -19.32
C PRO A 12 9.88 30.87 -18.98
N LEU A 13 10.86 30.58 -18.12
CA LEU A 13 10.96 29.30 -17.42
C LEU A 13 9.73 29.19 -16.52
N VAL A 14 8.63 28.69 -17.06
CA VAL A 14 7.49 28.27 -16.27
C VAL A 14 7.97 27.02 -15.55
N SER A 15 8.48 27.19 -14.34
CA SER A 15 8.64 26.12 -13.40
C SER A 15 7.24 25.61 -13.08
N PHE A 16 6.84 24.51 -13.73
CA PHE A 16 5.74 23.72 -13.24
C PHE A 16 6.19 23.11 -11.91
N GLY A 17 6.05 23.86 -10.82
CA GLY A 17 6.12 23.31 -9.49
C GLY A 17 5.11 22.17 -9.44
N GLN A 18 5.58 20.95 -9.27
CA GLN A 18 4.65 19.84 -8.97
C GLN A 18 3.92 20.24 -7.70
N ASP A 19 2.64 20.52 -7.82
CA ASP A 19 1.78 20.77 -6.66
C ASP A 19 1.94 19.60 -5.71
N LYS A 20 2.39 19.88 -4.48
CA LYS A 20 2.51 18.85 -3.47
C LYS A 20 1.15 18.22 -3.26
N PHE A 21 1.13 16.89 -3.17
CA PHE A 21 -0.09 16.18 -2.81
C PHE A 21 -0.67 16.75 -1.50
N GLN A 22 -1.94 17.08 -1.52
CA GLN A 22 -2.67 17.49 -0.33
C GLN A 22 -4.02 16.76 -0.27
N PRO A 23 -4.45 16.29 0.91
CA PRO A 23 -5.78 15.74 1.08
C PRO A 23 -6.85 16.72 0.58
N GLY A 24 -7.82 16.22 -0.20
CA GLY A 24 -8.88 17.04 -0.79
C GLY A 24 -8.56 17.70 -2.13
N ASN A 25 -7.32 17.61 -2.62
CA ASN A 25 -6.99 18.10 -3.96
C ASN A 25 -7.66 17.23 -5.04
N THR A 26 -8.41 17.88 -5.96
CA THR A 26 -9.19 17.19 -7.01
C THR A 26 -8.41 16.96 -8.30
N ASN A 27 -7.22 17.56 -8.46
CA ASN A 27 -6.41 17.47 -9.68
C ASN A 27 -5.69 16.12 -9.85
N TYR A 28 -5.92 15.17 -8.94
CA TYR A 28 -5.30 13.85 -8.99
C TYR A 28 -6.09 12.88 -9.85
N ASN A 29 -5.34 12.07 -10.59
CA ASN A 29 -5.87 11.01 -11.44
C ASN A 29 -6.78 10.06 -10.64
N SER A 30 -8.09 10.27 -10.76
CA SER A 30 -9.10 9.48 -10.05
C SER A 30 -9.09 8.01 -10.48
N VAL A 31 -8.74 7.73 -11.73
CA VAL A 31 -8.66 6.36 -12.27
C VAL A 31 -7.56 5.57 -11.54
N ASP A 32 -6.38 6.14 -11.37
CA ASP A 32 -5.31 5.48 -10.63
C ASP A 32 -5.66 5.30 -9.15
N ARG A 33 -6.35 6.26 -8.55
CA ARG A 33 -6.83 6.10 -7.16
C ARG A 33 -7.81 4.94 -7.01
N ILE A 34 -8.73 4.77 -7.95
CA ILE A 34 -9.68 3.65 -7.96
C ILE A 34 -8.90 2.34 -8.11
N ALA A 35 -8.03 2.23 -9.11
CA ALA A 35 -7.25 1.02 -9.35
C ALA A 35 -6.36 0.64 -8.15
N ILE A 36 -5.75 1.61 -7.46
CA ILE A 36 -4.99 1.37 -6.23
C ILE A 36 -5.91 0.91 -5.10
N ASN A 37 -7.10 1.49 -4.98
CA ASN A 37 -8.08 1.05 -3.98
C ASN A 37 -8.47 -0.42 -4.20
N ASP A 38 -8.73 -0.82 -5.44
CA ASP A 38 -9.05 -2.22 -5.79
C ASP A 38 -7.92 -3.17 -5.40
N VAL A 39 -6.64 -2.79 -5.61
CA VAL A 39 -5.48 -3.59 -5.17
C VAL A 39 -5.46 -3.75 -3.65
N ILE A 40 -5.73 -2.68 -2.89
CA ILE A 40 -5.70 -2.73 -1.42
C ILE A 40 -6.89 -3.51 -0.86
N ASP A 41 -8.06 -3.39 -1.47
CA ASP A 41 -9.25 -4.14 -1.06
C ASP A 41 -9.05 -5.64 -1.37
N ALA A 42 -8.54 -5.96 -2.56
CA ALA A 42 -8.15 -7.32 -2.93
C ALA A 42 -7.10 -7.91 -1.99
N TYR A 43 -6.14 -7.10 -1.52
CA TYR A 43 -5.15 -7.53 -0.52
C TYR A 43 -5.80 -8.09 0.76
N GLY A 44 -6.83 -7.43 1.27
CA GLY A 44 -7.60 -7.92 2.42
C GLY A 44 -8.41 -9.17 2.09
N ILE A 45 -9.17 -9.13 1.01
CA ILE A 45 -10.13 -10.17 0.60
C ILE A 45 -9.42 -11.49 0.26
N TYR A 46 -8.37 -11.46 -0.56
CA TYR A 46 -7.64 -12.69 -0.93
C TYR A 46 -6.97 -13.35 0.28
N TRP A 47 -6.40 -12.54 1.18
CA TRP A 47 -5.87 -13.05 2.44
C TRP A 47 -6.94 -13.71 3.29
N ASP A 48 -8.11 -13.09 3.44
CA ASP A 48 -9.20 -13.59 4.27
C ASP A 48 -9.82 -14.87 3.71
N ASN A 49 -9.77 -15.03 2.39
CA ASN A 49 -10.26 -16.22 1.68
C ASN A 49 -9.20 -17.35 1.56
N ASN A 50 -8.01 -17.19 2.17
CA ASN A 50 -6.91 -18.15 2.03
C ASN A 50 -6.42 -18.33 0.57
N ASP A 51 -6.67 -17.37 -0.30
CA ASP A 51 -6.24 -17.40 -1.70
C ASP A 51 -4.83 -16.83 -1.83
N LEU A 52 -3.85 -17.67 -1.52
CA LEU A 52 -2.44 -17.26 -1.56
C LEU A 52 -2.00 -16.90 -2.98
N GLU A 53 -2.45 -17.62 -3.98
CA GLU A 53 -2.05 -17.38 -5.37
C GLU A 53 -2.53 -15.99 -5.82
N ALA A 54 -3.81 -15.70 -5.71
CA ALA A 54 -4.36 -14.40 -6.03
C ALA A 54 -3.71 -13.29 -5.19
N TYR A 55 -3.49 -13.52 -3.89
CA TYR A 55 -2.81 -12.58 -3.01
C TYR A 55 -1.42 -12.20 -3.52
N LEU A 56 -0.61 -13.17 -3.96
CA LEU A 56 0.75 -12.93 -4.45
C LEU A 56 0.76 -12.20 -5.81
N THR A 57 -0.32 -12.28 -6.61
CA THR A 57 -0.41 -11.51 -7.86
C THR A 57 -0.46 -10.00 -7.65
N LEU A 58 -0.86 -9.54 -6.47
CA LEU A 58 -0.95 -8.12 -6.16
C LEU A 58 0.42 -7.45 -6.00
N PHE A 59 1.48 -8.24 -5.84
CA PHE A 59 2.83 -7.76 -5.58
C PHE A 59 3.71 -7.80 -6.83
N SER A 60 4.68 -6.88 -6.90
CA SER A 60 5.80 -7.00 -7.85
C SER A 60 6.71 -8.18 -7.49
N ASP A 61 7.56 -8.62 -8.41
CA ASP A 61 8.43 -9.77 -8.19
C ASP A 61 9.50 -9.49 -7.12
N ASP A 62 9.92 -8.24 -7.01
CA ASP A 62 10.92 -7.74 -6.08
C ASP A 62 10.31 -7.16 -4.78
N ALA A 63 9.01 -7.33 -4.55
CA ALA A 63 8.31 -6.74 -3.43
C ALA A 63 8.89 -7.11 -2.07
N ILE A 64 9.03 -6.10 -1.21
CA ILE A 64 9.53 -6.21 0.16
C ILE A 64 8.37 -6.11 1.15
N GLY A 65 8.33 -7.04 2.09
CA GLY A 65 7.51 -6.98 3.29
C GLY A 65 8.34 -6.60 4.51
N VAL A 66 7.82 -5.71 5.34
CA VAL A 66 8.42 -5.35 6.61
C VAL A 66 7.46 -5.68 7.75
N THR A 67 7.99 -6.30 8.76
CA THR A 67 7.29 -6.59 10.02
C THR A 67 8.24 -6.37 11.20
N TYR A 68 7.71 -6.43 12.41
CA TYR A 68 8.48 -6.25 13.63
C TYR A 68 8.33 -7.47 14.52
N ARG A 69 9.44 -7.92 15.12
CA ARG A 69 9.43 -8.94 16.16
C ARG A 69 8.94 -8.35 17.50
N PRO A 70 8.64 -9.18 18.49
CA PRO A 70 8.23 -8.70 19.82
C PRO A 70 9.21 -7.72 20.49
N ASN A 71 10.52 -7.83 20.17
CA ASN A 71 11.59 -6.95 20.65
C ASN A 71 11.79 -5.68 19.82
N ASP A 72 10.82 -5.32 18.95
CA ASP A 72 10.85 -4.20 18.02
C ASP A 72 11.93 -4.28 16.90
N GLU A 73 12.59 -5.42 16.76
CA GLU A 73 13.50 -5.65 15.66
C GLU A 73 12.76 -5.65 14.33
N ARG A 74 13.16 -4.75 13.44
CA ARG A 74 12.62 -4.63 12.09
C ARG A 74 13.15 -5.77 11.21
N VAL A 75 12.25 -6.50 10.59
CA VAL A 75 12.57 -7.63 9.71
C VAL A 75 12.05 -7.35 8.32
N GLU A 76 12.93 -7.44 7.31
CA GLU A 76 12.58 -7.38 5.90
C GLU A 76 12.55 -8.79 5.31
N VAL A 77 11.57 -9.05 4.47
CA VAL A 77 11.40 -10.33 3.77
C VAL A 77 10.98 -10.11 2.32
N ARG A 78 11.40 -10.97 1.42
CA ARG A 78 10.87 -11.01 0.05
C ARG A 78 9.47 -11.62 0.06
N ILE A 79 8.46 -10.88 -0.45
CA ILE A 79 7.06 -11.29 -0.34
C ILE A 79 6.80 -12.61 -1.07
N LYS A 80 7.21 -12.73 -2.33
CA LYS A 80 6.94 -13.93 -3.14
C LYS A 80 7.76 -15.15 -2.76
N ASN A 81 8.84 -14.97 -2.03
CA ASN A 81 9.74 -16.06 -1.63
C ASN A 81 9.55 -16.40 -0.14
N GLU A 82 10.15 -15.61 0.73
CA GLU A 82 10.19 -15.91 2.18
C GLU A 82 8.84 -15.74 2.86
N TYR A 83 8.14 -14.63 2.57
CA TYR A 83 6.85 -14.38 3.21
C TYR A 83 5.73 -15.28 2.71
N SER A 84 5.78 -15.76 1.47
CA SER A 84 4.77 -16.67 0.92
C SER A 84 4.68 -17.98 1.74
N ILE A 85 5.80 -18.47 2.26
CA ILE A 85 5.85 -19.67 3.13
C ILE A 85 5.08 -19.39 4.43
N VAL A 86 5.41 -18.29 5.11
CA VAL A 86 4.74 -17.88 6.36
C VAL A 86 3.26 -17.59 6.11
N ALA A 87 2.92 -16.97 4.96
CA ALA A 87 1.54 -16.68 4.60
C ALA A 87 0.74 -17.98 4.44
N LYS A 88 1.30 -18.98 3.75
CA LYS A 88 0.68 -20.30 3.57
C LYS A 88 0.42 -21.00 4.91
N GLU A 89 1.41 -21.01 5.81
CA GLU A 89 1.26 -21.59 7.15
C GLU A 89 0.15 -20.90 7.95
N ARG A 90 0.08 -19.58 7.90
CA ARG A 90 -0.98 -18.82 8.57
C ARG A 90 -2.36 -19.09 7.98
N MET A 91 -2.48 -19.15 6.67
CA MET A 91 -3.74 -19.49 5.98
C MET A 91 -4.21 -20.89 6.38
N ASN A 92 -3.32 -21.88 6.34
CA ASN A 92 -3.61 -23.26 6.76
C ASN A 92 -4.05 -23.33 8.24
N PHE A 93 -3.40 -22.56 9.12
CA PHE A 93 -3.77 -22.51 10.53
C PHE A 93 -5.23 -22.04 10.72
N PHE A 94 -5.64 -20.98 10.03
CA PHE A 94 -7.00 -20.47 10.14
C PHE A 94 -8.03 -21.42 9.53
N GLU A 95 -7.71 -22.05 8.42
CA GLU A 95 -8.56 -23.02 7.76
C GLU A 95 -8.75 -24.26 8.66
N SER A 96 -7.67 -24.81 9.22
CA SER A 96 -7.71 -25.98 10.09
C SER A 96 -8.48 -25.73 11.41
N ASN A 97 -8.51 -24.47 11.89
CA ASN A 97 -9.24 -24.10 13.08
C ASN A 97 -10.65 -23.59 12.80
N VAL A 98 -11.10 -23.66 11.55
CA VAL A 98 -12.44 -23.22 11.10
C VAL A 98 -12.74 -21.78 11.57
N MET A 99 -11.77 -20.91 11.44
CA MET A 99 -11.89 -19.51 11.86
C MET A 99 -12.06 -18.59 10.66
N GLN A 100 -13.14 -17.84 10.64
CA GLN A 100 -13.31 -16.77 9.66
C GLN A 100 -12.50 -15.54 10.08
N ARG A 101 -11.76 -14.98 9.14
CA ARG A 101 -11.06 -13.69 9.31
C ARG A 101 -11.72 -12.60 8.49
N ARG A 102 -11.58 -11.36 8.97
CA ARG A 102 -11.91 -10.16 8.18
C ARG A 102 -10.89 -9.06 8.49
N LYS A 103 -10.12 -8.68 7.48
CA LYS A 103 -9.29 -7.48 7.51
C LYS A 103 -10.12 -6.28 7.12
N MET A 104 -10.52 -5.50 8.11
CA MET A 104 -11.23 -4.25 7.88
C MET A 104 -10.22 -3.18 7.53
N MET A 105 -10.03 -2.96 6.22
CA MET A 105 -9.13 -1.95 5.68
C MET A 105 -9.83 -0.59 5.69
N ALA A 106 -9.43 0.32 6.58
CA ALA A 106 -10.10 1.60 6.82
C ALA A 106 -9.12 2.78 6.81
N ASN A 107 -9.65 4.02 6.65
CA ASN A 107 -8.87 5.25 6.78
C ASN A 107 -7.60 5.29 5.92
N LYS A 108 -7.76 5.19 4.62
CA LYS A 108 -6.67 5.29 3.65
C LYS A 108 -6.27 6.74 3.42
N LEU A 109 -4.99 7.02 3.52
CA LEU A 109 -4.41 8.33 3.23
C LEU A 109 -3.24 8.19 2.25
N PHE A 110 -3.37 8.80 1.08
CA PHE A 110 -2.24 8.92 0.15
C PHE A 110 -1.27 9.99 0.69
N ILE A 111 -0.01 9.65 0.74
CA ILE A 111 1.10 10.55 1.10
C ILE A 111 1.75 11.09 -0.17
N GLU A 112 1.79 10.27 -1.20
CA GLU A 112 2.28 10.60 -2.52
C GLU A 112 1.50 9.83 -3.57
N LEU A 113 1.17 10.47 -4.69
CA LEU A 113 0.57 9.86 -5.85
C LEU A 113 1.03 10.60 -7.11
N ASN A 114 1.62 9.86 -8.03
CA ASN A 114 1.93 10.34 -9.38
C ASN A 114 1.57 9.27 -10.42
N GLU A 115 1.95 9.48 -11.68
CA GLU A 115 1.56 8.58 -12.78
C GLU A 115 2.02 7.13 -12.61
N ASN A 116 3.14 6.89 -11.91
CA ASN A 116 3.78 5.57 -11.85
C ASN A 116 4.08 5.09 -10.43
N TYR A 117 3.82 5.92 -9.42
CA TYR A 117 4.15 5.61 -8.03
C TYR A 117 3.07 6.12 -7.08
N ALA A 118 2.80 5.33 -6.04
CA ALA A 118 1.94 5.72 -4.93
C ALA A 118 2.56 5.29 -3.59
N HIS A 119 2.40 6.15 -2.59
CA HIS A 119 2.70 5.86 -1.20
C HIS A 119 1.46 6.19 -0.37
N LEU A 120 0.99 5.23 0.40
CA LEU A 120 -0.21 5.41 1.21
C LEU A 120 -0.08 4.75 2.58
N HIS A 121 -0.82 5.31 3.54
CA HIS A 121 -1.03 4.76 4.86
C HIS A 121 -2.46 4.23 4.98
N GLN A 122 -2.64 3.13 5.72
CA GLN A 122 -3.92 2.46 5.82
C GLN A 122 -4.09 1.86 7.21
N TYR A 123 -5.18 2.19 7.91
CA TYR A 123 -5.54 1.45 9.11
C TYR A 123 -6.12 0.09 8.78
N MET A 124 -5.89 -0.86 9.67
CA MET A 124 -6.48 -2.19 9.56
C MET A 124 -6.88 -2.70 10.94
N THR A 125 -8.10 -3.21 11.03
CA THR A 125 -8.59 -3.97 12.17
C THR A 125 -8.85 -5.41 11.72
N LEU A 126 -8.26 -6.37 12.43
CA LEU A 126 -8.50 -7.79 12.19
C LEU A 126 -9.61 -8.28 13.12
N LEU A 127 -10.66 -8.80 12.52
CA LEU A 127 -11.71 -9.54 13.21
C LEU A 127 -11.52 -11.03 12.96
N THR A 128 -11.83 -11.85 13.97
CA THR A 128 -11.98 -13.31 13.79
C THR A 128 -13.34 -13.74 14.34
N THR A 129 -13.97 -14.68 13.63
CA THR A 129 -15.22 -15.30 14.06
C THR A 129 -14.98 -16.80 14.19
N ASN A 130 -15.27 -17.37 15.36
CA ASN A 130 -15.09 -18.79 15.65
C ASN A 130 -16.35 -19.60 15.31
N ASN A 131 -16.28 -20.91 15.53
CA ASN A 131 -17.37 -21.85 15.24
C ASN A 131 -18.67 -21.58 16.02
N ASN A 132 -18.57 -20.89 17.16
CA ASN A 132 -19.73 -20.49 17.95
C ASN A 132 -20.32 -19.15 17.50
N LEU A 133 -19.92 -18.67 16.33
CA LEU A 133 -20.29 -17.38 15.74
C LEU A 133 -19.91 -16.17 16.62
N LYS A 134 -18.98 -16.37 17.55
CA LYS A 134 -18.45 -15.27 18.33
C LYS A 134 -17.36 -14.51 17.55
N THR A 135 -17.59 -13.22 17.35
CA THR A 135 -16.64 -12.34 16.67
C THR A 135 -15.85 -11.52 17.69
N GLU A 136 -14.54 -11.46 17.49
CA GLU A 136 -13.62 -10.70 18.35
C GLU A 136 -12.71 -9.81 17.51
N ILE A 137 -12.32 -8.66 18.07
CA ILE A 137 -11.24 -7.84 17.53
C ILE A 137 -9.93 -8.44 18.04
N VAL A 138 -9.09 -8.88 17.11
CA VAL A 138 -7.81 -9.55 17.44
C VAL A 138 -6.63 -8.60 17.38
N SER A 139 -6.66 -7.67 16.43
CA SER A 139 -5.53 -6.78 16.19
C SER A 139 -6.00 -5.48 15.54
N SER A 140 -5.32 -4.39 15.91
CA SER A 140 -5.41 -3.10 15.24
C SER A 140 -4.00 -2.65 14.89
N VAL A 141 -3.72 -2.47 13.62
CA VAL A 141 -2.41 -2.04 13.12
C VAL A 141 -2.59 -1.03 12.00
N PHE A 142 -1.51 -0.44 11.55
CA PHE A 142 -1.56 0.25 10.29
C PHE A 142 -0.48 -0.25 9.33
N TYR A 143 -0.81 -0.11 8.05
CA TYR A 143 0.05 -0.45 6.96
C TYR A 143 0.64 0.79 6.31
N ILE A 144 1.89 0.66 5.84
CA ILE A 144 2.48 1.52 4.84
C ILE A 144 2.58 0.69 3.57
N PHE A 145 1.96 1.18 2.50
CA PHE A 145 2.07 0.59 1.17
C PHE A 145 2.80 1.55 0.23
N LYS A 146 3.71 1.00 -0.58
CA LYS A 146 4.20 1.68 -1.78
C LYS A 146 3.86 0.82 -2.98
N LEU A 147 3.34 1.46 -4.02
CA LEU A 147 2.94 0.80 -5.25
C LEU A 147 3.65 1.44 -6.44
N LYS A 148 3.85 0.64 -7.48
CA LYS A 148 4.29 1.11 -8.80
C LYS A 148 3.35 0.60 -9.87
N LYS A 149 3.17 1.40 -10.90
CA LYS A 149 2.48 0.98 -12.13
C LYS A 149 3.47 0.24 -13.02
N ILE A 150 3.25 -1.05 -13.22
CA ILE A 150 4.09 -1.95 -14.02
C ILE A 150 3.25 -2.45 -15.17
N ASN A 151 3.64 -2.13 -16.41
CA ASN A 151 2.88 -2.49 -17.62
C ASN A 151 1.38 -2.09 -17.54
N GLY A 152 1.11 -0.91 -17.02
CA GLY A 152 -0.26 -0.38 -16.88
C GLY A 152 -1.03 -0.91 -15.66
N VAL A 153 -0.46 -1.79 -14.84
CA VAL A 153 -1.10 -2.40 -13.66
C VAL A 153 -0.40 -1.96 -12.38
N TRP A 154 -1.17 -1.51 -11.40
CA TRP A 154 -0.63 -1.16 -10.09
C TRP A 154 -0.26 -2.42 -9.29
N LYS A 155 0.99 -2.47 -8.79
CA LYS A 155 1.52 -3.56 -7.97
C LYS A 155 2.11 -3.03 -6.67
N ILE A 156 1.90 -3.75 -5.58
CA ILE A 156 2.53 -3.44 -4.29
C ILE A 156 4.02 -3.82 -4.39
N THR A 157 4.90 -2.83 -4.22
CA THR A 157 6.37 -3.04 -4.19
C THR A 157 6.91 -3.07 -2.78
N TYR A 158 6.14 -2.49 -1.82
CA TYR A 158 6.52 -2.44 -0.43
C TYR A 158 5.29 -2.49 0.46
N ARG A 159 5.34 -3.30 1.50
CA ARG A 159 4.31 -3.39 2.52
C ARG A 159 4.96 -3.43 3.90
N GLU A 160 4.67 -2.51 4.76
CA GLU A 160 5.11 -2.49 6.16
C GLU A 160 3.89 -2.57 7.08
N VAL A 161 3.99 -3.43 8.10
CA VAL A 161 2.97 -3.56 9.16
C VAL A 161 3.55 -2.96 10.43
N LYS A 162 2.94 -1.88 10.93
CA LYS A 162 3.34 -1.21 12.16
C LYS A 162 2.39 -1.51 13.31
N LYS A 163 2.93 -1.47 14.53
CA LYS A 163 2.15 -1.63 15.75
C LYS A 163 1.19 -0.47 15.97
N THR A 164 0.20 -0.70 16.80
CA THR A 164 -0.88 0.25 17.11
C THR A 164 -0.43 1.55 17.77
N ASP A 165 0.69 1.53 18.50
CA ASP A 165 1.25 2.67 19.23
C ASP A 165 2.23 3.52 18.40
N ALA A 166 2.55 3.06 17.19
CA ALA A 166 3.48 3.79 16.32
C ALA A 166 2.83 5.07 15.77
N LYS A 167 3.55 6.18 15.82
CA LYS A 167 3.13 7.43 15.19
C LYS A 167 3.25 7.35 13.68
N LEU A 168 2.30 7.94 12.98
CA LEU A 168 2.33 8.08 11.53
C LEU A 168 3.28 9.20 11.14
N ASP A 169 4.16 8.93 10.18
CA ASP A 169 4.89 9.97 9.46
C ASP A 169 4.00 10.48 8.32
N LEU A 170 3.48 11.67 8.47
CA LEU A 170 2.57 12.31 7.52
C LEU A 170 3.26 13.36 6.66
N GLN A 171 4.53 13.18 6.35
CA GLN A 171 5.23 14.06 5.42
C GLN A 171 4.72 13.81 3.99
N PHE A 172 3.86 14.70 3.53
CA PHE A 172 3.32 14.67 2.16
C PHE A 172 4.38 15.12 1.15
N LYS A 173 4.44 14.45 0.00
CA LYS A 173 5.36 14.74 -1.11
C LYS A 173 4.60 14.96 -2.41
#